data_ccdc23b07461714d55279c5afa94c652
#
_entry.id   ccdc23b07461714d55279c5afa94c652
#
_cell.length_a   1.000
_cell.length_b   1.000
_cell.length_c   1.000
_cell.angle_alpha   90.00
_cell.angle_beta   90.00
_cell.angle_gamma   90.00
#
_symmetry.space_group_name_H-M   'P 1'
#
loop_
_entity.id
_entity.type
_entity.pdbx_description
1 polymer ?
#
loop_
_entity_poly.entity_id
_entity_poly.type
_entity_poly.pdbx_seq_one_letter_code
_entity_poly.pdbx_strand_id
1 'polypeptide(L)' 'MRRVSLSFEHIRVGEPLAFAVWDANGLMVAGRGHVLASQREYDVMLSKRNDLFVDALEYHRFKEAFERRLNQM' A
#
# COMPACT_ATOMS: atom_id res chain seq x y z
N MET A 1 8.19 4.85 14.21
CA MET A 1 7.24 4.15 13.31
C MET A 1 7.84 2.85 12.83
N ARG A 2 7.11 1.76 12.99
CA ARG A 2 7.55 0.45 12.51
C ARG A 2 7.15 0.28 11.05
N ARG A 3 8.09 -0.09 10.19
CA ARG A 3 7.86 -0.23 8.75
C ARG A 3 8.01 -1.68 8.32
N VAL A 4 7.15 -2.11 7.38
CA VAL A 4 7.24 -3.43 6.75
C VAL A 4 7.25 -3.25 5.23
N SER A 5 7.75 -4.22 4.53
CA SER A 5 7.79 -4.17 3.06
C SER A 5 6.39 -4.10 2.48
N LEU A 6 6.24 -3.30 1.44
CA LEU A 6 4.96 -3.15 0.74
C LEU A 6 4.58 -4.45 0.04
N SER A 7 3.34 -4.88 0.25
CA SER A 7 2.73 -5.99 -0.49
C SER A 7 1.83 -5.43 -1.59
N PHE A 8 2.01 -5.87 -2.81
CA PHE A 8 1.26 -5.37 -3.97
C PHE A 8 -0.06 -6.09 -4.20
N GLU A 9 -0.37 -7.13 -3.43
CA GLU A 9 -1.60 -7.90 -3.64
C GLU A 9 -2.88 -7.12 -3.38
N HIS A 10 -2.78 -6.01 -2.62
CA HIS A 10 -3.93 -5.14 -2.30
C HIS A 10 -3.91 -3.83 -3.07
N ILE A 11 -2.99 -3.67 -4.02
CA ILE A 11 -2.85 -2.44 -4.80
C ILE A 11 -3.37 -2.69 -6.21
N ARG A 12 -4.27 -1.81 -6.67
CA ARG A 12 -4.86 -1.92 -8.00
C ARG A 12 -4.94 -0.55 -8.67
N VAL A 13 -4.72 -0.56 -9.98
CA VAL A 13 -4.88 0.65 -10.79
C VAL A 13 -6.35 1.10 -10.75
N GLY A 14 -6.55 2.39 -10.56
CA GLY A 14 -7.89 2.97 -10.50
C GLY A 14 -8.57 2.93 -9.14
N GLU A 15 -7.96 2.29 -8.15
CA GLU A 15 -8.49 2.21 -6.79
C GLU A 15 -7.62 2.99 -5.81
N PRO A 16 -8.22 3.69 -4.82
CA PRO A 16 -7.44 4.44 -3.85
C PRO A 16 -6.64 3.50 -2.94
N LEU A 17 -5.42 3.94 -2.59
CA LEU A 17 -4.59 3.19 -1.65
C LEU A 17 -5.23 3.19 -0.27
N ALA A 18 -5.20 2.04 0.38
CA ALA A 18 -5.74 1.88 1.73
C ALA A 18 -4.75 2.36 2.80
N PHE A 19 -3.50 2.61 2.43
CA PHE A 19 -2.43 3.00 3.34
C PHE A 19 -1.40 3.85 2.61
N ALA A 20 -0.64 4.64 3.38
CA ALA A 20 0.45 5.44 2.81
C ALA A 20 1.66 4.55 2.50
N VAL A 21 2.41 4.93 1.47
CA VAL A 21 3.61 4.22 1.03
C VAL A 21 4.82 5.13 1.23
N TRP A 22 5.88 4.59 1.80
CA TRP A 22 7.11 5.32 2.14
C TRP A 22 8.30 4.69 1.46
N ASP A 23 9.33 5.51 1.16
CA ASP A 23 10.58 4.98 0.62
C ASP A 23 11.56 4.61 1.74
N ALA A 24 12.75 4.10 1.35
CA ALA A 24 13.77 3.70 2.31
C ALA A 24 14.34 4.87 3.12
N ASN A 25 14.20 6.09 2.64
CA ASN A 25 14.67 7.30 3.31
C ASN A 25 13.62 7.91 4.25
N GLY A 26 12.44 7.30 4.33
CA GLY A 26 11.36 7.80 5.17
C GLY A 26 10.51 8.89 4.53
N LEU A 27 10.63 9.09 3.23
CA LEU A 27 9.81 10.05 2.50
C LEU A 27 8.55 9.38 1.97
N MET A 28 7.42 10.09 2.06
CA MET A 28 6.15 9.58 1.56
C MET A 28 6.14 9.57 0.02
N VAL A 29 5.99 8.39 -0.54
CA VAL A 29 5.89 8.21 -2.01
C VAL A 29 4.46 8.42 -2.47
N ALA A 30 3.50 7.89 -1.73
CA ALA A 30 2.08 8.04 -2.04
C ALA A 30 1.29 8.03 -0.73
N GLY A 31 0.32 8.92 -0.62
CA GLY A 31 -0.52 9.02 0.57
C GLY A 31 -1.70 8.05 0.52
N ARG A 32 -2.30 7.83 1.67
CA ARG A 32 -3.56 7.10 1.79
C ARG A 32 -4.62 7.80 0.93
N GLY A 33 -5.34 7.03 0.14
CA GLY A 33 -6.35 7.56 -0.78
C GLY A 33 -5.83 7.95 -2.15
N HIS A 34 -4.51 7.92 -2.34
CA HIS A 34 -3.93 8.17 -3.66
C HIS A 34 -4.40 7.11 -4.65
N VAL A 35 -4.79 7.54 -5.85
CA VAL A 35 -5.23 6.64 -6.91
C VAL A 35 -4.14 6.52 -7.96
N LEU A 36 -3.73 5.29 -8.26
CA LEU A 36 -2.82 5.02 -9.37
C LEU A 36 -3.62 5.16 -10.67
N ALA A 37 -3.30 6.20 -11.45
CA ALA A 37 -4.11 6.56 -12.60
C ALA A 37 -3.84 5.67 -13.82
N SER A 38 -2.73 4.96 -13.87
CA SER A 38 -2.35 4.15 -15.02
C SER A 38 -1.53 2.94 -14.62
N GLN A 39 -1.48 1.97 -15.52
CA GLN A 39 -0.62 0.79 -15.36
C GLN A 39 0.86 1.19 -15.26
N ARG A 40 1.24 2.26 -15.93
CA ARG A 40 2.62 2.76 -15.88
C ARG A 40 3.02 3.16 -14.46
N GLU A 41 2.16 3.86 -13.73
CA GLU A 41 2.43 4.23 -12.34
C GLU A 41 2.58 2.99 -11.47
N TYR A 42 1.72 2.00 -11.66
CA TYR A 42 1.80 0.73 -10.95
C TYR A 42 3.14 0.04 -11.24
N ASP A 43 3.53 -0.02 -12.50
CA ASP A 43 4.78 -0.69 -12.92
C ASP A 43 6.01 0.02 -12.35
N VAL A 44 6.00 1.35 -12.27
CA VAL A 44 7.09 2.12 -11.67
C VAL A 44 7.21 1.77 -10.18
N MET A 45 6.10 1.73 -9.46
CA MET A 45 6.12 1.33 -8.06
C MET A 45 6.61 -0.09 -7.89
N LEU A 46 6.14 -1.00 -8.73
CA LEU A 46 6.53 -2.41 -8.67
C LEU A 46 8.04 -2.59 -8.90
N SER A 47 8.62 -1.79 -9.80
CA SER A 47 10.06 -1.85 -10.05
C SER A 47 10.89 -1.42 -8.84
N LYS A 48 10.30 -0.62 -7.94
CA LYS A 48 10.93 -0.14 -6.72
C LYS A 48 10.49 -0.91 -5.48
N ARG A 49 9.84 -2.05 -5.64
CA ARG A 49 9.20 -2.79 -4.54
C ARG A 49 10.10 -3.08 -3.35
N ASN A 50 11.40 -3.26 -3.58
CA ASN A 50 12.35 -3.55 -2.50
C ASN A 50 12.67 -2.32 -1.64
N ASP A 51 12.35 -1.13 -2.12
CA ASP A 51 12.60 0.14 -1.44
C ASP A 51 11.32 0.84 -0.98
N LEU A 52 10.18 0.14 -1.03
CA LEU A 52 8.89 0.68 -0.61
C LEU A 52 8.39 -0.03 0.64
N PHE A 53 7.87 0.78 1.58
CA PHE A 53 7.47 0.32 2.89
C PHE A 53 6.13 0.93 3.29
N VAL A 54 5.44 0.26 4.20
CA VAL A 54 4.21 0.75 4.82
C VAL A 54 4.35 0.72 6.33
N ASP A 55 3.55 1.53 7.03
CA ASP A 55 3.49 1.49 8.49
C ASP A 55 2.83 0.17 8.90
N ALA A 56 3.52 -0.59 9.74
CA ALA A 56 3.05 -1.90 10.19
C ALA A 56 1.69 -1.82 10.86
N LEU A 57 1.44 -0.78 11.67
CA LEU A 57 0.16 -0.62 12.36
C LEU A 57 -0.97 -0.30 11.38
N GLU A 58 -0.73 0.60 10.44
CA GLU A 58 -1.72 0.95 9.42
C GLU A 58 -2.06 -0.25 8.54
N TYR A 59 -1.05 -0.98 8.12
CA TYR A 59 -1.23 -2.18 7.30
C TYR A 59 -2.00 -3.26 8.06
N HIS A 60 -1.68 -3.46 9.34
CA HIS A 60 -2.36 -4.42 10.19
C HIS A 60 -3.86 -4.09 10.33
N ARG A 61 -4.19 -2.82 10.54
CA ARG A 61 -5.58 -2.38 10.63
C ARG A 61 -6.34 -2.60 9.34
N PHE A 62 -5.71 -2.31 8.21
CA PHE A 62 -6.30 -2.57 6.90
C PHE A 62 -6.58 -4.06 6.72
N LYS A 63 -5.61 -4.90 7.06
CA LYS A 63 -5.73 -6.34 6.88
C LYS A 63 -6.83 -6.93 7.76
N GLU A 64 -6.96 -6.48 8.99
CA GLU A 64 -8.04 -6.90 9.88
C GLU A 64 -9.42 -6.54 9.32
N ALA A 65 -9.58 -5.32 8.84
CA ALA A 65 -10.85 -4.87 8.26
C ALA A 65 -11.20 -5.68 7.01
N PHE A 66 -10.21 -5.99 6.19
CA PHE A 66 -10.39 -6.80 4.99
C PHE A 66 -10.83 -8.23 5.35
N GLU A 67 -10.17 -8.84 6.33
CA GLU A 67 -10.51 -10.19 6.78
C GLU A 67 -11.91 -10.26 7.40
N ARG A 68 -12.31 -9.23 8.16
CA ARG A 68 -13.66 -9.15 8.71
C ARG A 68 -14.73 -9.14 7.63
N ARG A 69 -14.51 -8.39 6.56
CA ARG A 69 -15.45 -8.35 5.44
C ARG A 69 -15.62 -9.71 4.81
N LEU A 70 -14.54 -10.45 4.66
CA LEU A 70 -14.58 -11.80 4.11
C LEU A 70 -15.35 -12.76 5.02
N ASN A 71 -15.20 -12.61 6.33
CA ASN A 71 -15.83 -13.50 7.30
C ASN A 71 -17.31 -13.20 7.53
N GLN A 72 -17.79 -12.04 7.13
CA GLN A 72 -19.19 -11.65 7.29
C GLN A 72 -20.08 -12.11 6.13
N MET A 73 -19.51 -12.74 5.17
CA MET A 73 -20.26 -13.32 4.05
C MET A 73 -20.57 -14.82 4.32
#